data_c8ebcbb8a75c43fbc6a51353e47568e2
#
_entry.id   c8ebcbb8a75c43fbc6a51353e47568e2
#
_cell.length_a   1.000
_cell.length_b   1.000
_cell.length_c   1.000
_cell.angle_alpha   90.00
_cell.angle_beta   90.00
_cell.angle_gamma   90.00
#
_symmetry.space_group_name_H-M   'P 1'
#
loop_
_entity.id
_entity.type
_entity.pdbx_description
1 polymer ?
#
loop_
_entity_poly.entity_id
_entity_poly.type
_entity_poly.pdbx_seq_one_letter_code
_entity_poly.pdbx_strand_id
1 'polypeptide(L)'
;MRVFEQVVAENDFAAAARKLDLSPAMVTRLVRHLEDHLGVQLLQRTTRRVSLTPAGDAYLDRVRGILSDLDGAEEAALSHAREMSGSVRVLSLPGMATHVVAPAVAEFRRQHPKVTIDLRCDVLASHHIEGYDLTLLTDQVPLHADAVVRRVVQTTTILCASPDYVRRHGEPRTPQDLRDHALIRLSLPDIGTGRFTLIDETQEGREEQVSVSPVLTCNEHEAVLRCTLEGAGISSQPVQVAAPLLRSGYLQRVLEPWIAERFTLIAVFASRRYMPARIRAFLDHLVLCAGQAMSPPTERHRLPR
;
A
#
# COMPACT_ATOMS: atom_id res chain seq x y z
N MET A 1 -10.67 7.90 25.30
CA MET A 1 -10.10 7.39 24.03
C MET A 1 -10.10 8.47 22.94
N ARG A 2 -11.24 8.98 22.44
CA ARG A 2 -11.29 10.04 21.38
C ARG A 2 -10.43 11.27 21.69
N VAL A 3 -10.43 11.73 22.97
CA VAL A 3 -9.60 12.89 23.39
C VAL A 3 -8.11 12.61 23.29
N PHE A 4 -7.67 11.42 23.70
CA PHE A 4 -6.26 10.99 23.58
C PHE A 4 -5.82 10.93 22.10
N GLU A 5 -6.62 10.27 21.27
CA GLU A 5 -6.37 10.16 19.82
C GLU A 5 -6.26 11.54 19.16
N GLN A 6 -7.17 12.48 19.51
CA GLN A 6 -7.15 13.83 18.98
C GLN A 6 -5.93 14.63 19.44
N VAL A 7 -5.46 14.46 20.69
CA VAL A 7 -4.24 15.10 21.19
C VAL A 7 -3.02 14.63 20.40
N VAL A 8 -2.95 13.34 20.09
CA VAL A 8 -1.86 12.79 19.27
C VAL A 8 -1.93 13.29 17.83
N ALA A 9 -3.12 13.31 17.23
CA ALA A 9 -3.34 13.79 15.86
C ALA A 9 -2.92 15.26 15.66
N GLU A 10 -3.23 16.11 16.63
CA GLU A 10 -2.86 17.54 16.59
C GLU A 10 -1.45 17.81 17.12
N ASN A 11 -0.83 16.84 17.79
CA ASN A 11 0.45 17.00 18.51
C ASN A 11 0.44 18.17 19.51
N ASP A 12 -0.75 18.58 19.95
CA ASP A 12 -0.98 19.77 20.81
C ASP A 12 -2.30 19.66 21.58
N PHE A 13 -2.27 19.87 22.90
CA PHE A 13 -3.47 19.83 23.74
C PHE A 13 -4.46 20.97 23.47
N ALA A 14 -3.97 22.16 23.12
CA ALA A 14 -4.82 23.31 22.86
C ALA A 14 -5.51 23.19 21.49
N ALA A 15 -4.80 22.67 20.49
CA ALA A 15 -5.37 22.38 19.19
C ALA A 15 -6.45 21.30 19.27
N ALA A 16 -6.18 20.20 19.99
CA ALA A 16 -7.15 19.15 20.25
C ALA A 16 -8.40 19.69 21.00
N ALA A 17 -8.18 20.55 21.99
CA ALA A 17 -9.26 21.18 22.73
C ALA A 17 -10.19 22.00 21.82
N ARG A 18 -9.65 22.82 20.92
CA ARG A 18 -10.42 23.58 19.93
C ARG A 18 -11.25 22.67 19.01
N LYS A 19 -10.65 21.57 18.53
CA LYS A 19 -11.35 20.62 17.64
C LYS A 19 -12.48 19.87 18.32
N LEU A 20 -12.32 19.58 19.61
CA LEU A 20 -13.31 18.83 20.40
C LEU A 20 -14.34 19.74 21.10
N ASP A 21 -14.25 21.06 20.93
CA ASP A 21 -15.05 22.06 21.63
C ASP A 21 -14.98 21.91 23.17
N LEU A 22 -13.75 21.68 23.66
CA LEU A 22 -13.44 21.50 25.07
C LEU A 22 -12.42 22.55 25.53
N SER A 23 -12.34 22.78 26.84
CA SER A 23 -11.24 23.57 27.41
C SER A 23 -9.94 22.77 27.45
N PRO A 24 -8.75 23.41 27.29
CA PRO A 24 -7.45 22.72 27.39
C PRO A 24 -7.26 22.01 28.73
N ALA A 25 -7.79 22.59 29.83
CA ALA A 25 -7.77 21.97 31.15
C ALA A 25 -8.60 20.67 31.19
N MET A 26 -9.73 20.64 30.49
CA MET A 26 -10.58 19.45 30.40
C MET A 26 -9.89 18.34 29.60
N VAL A 27 -9.30 18.66 28.46
CA VAL A 27 -8.52 17.70 27.63
C VAL A 27 -7.38 17.10 28.43
N THR A 28 -6.62 17.94 29.15
CA THR A 28 -5.53 17.49 30.03
C THR A 28 -6.02 16.55 31.14
N ARG A 29 -7.16 16.87 31.74
CA ARG A 29 -7.77 16.04 32.79
C ARG A 29 -8.24 14.70 32.25
N LEU A 30 -8.86 14.67 31.07
CA LEU A 30 -9.36 13.44 30.47
C LEU A 30 -8.24 12.50 30.04
N VAL A 31 -7.14 13.03 29.50
CA VAL A 31 -5.97 12.23 29.18
C VAL A 31 -5.32 11.66 30.46
N ARG A 32 -5.13 12.48 31.49
CA ARG A 32 -4.60 12.01 32.79
C ARG A 32 -5.49 10.91 33.39
N HIS A 33 -6.80 11.10 33.41
CA HIS A 33 -7.73 10.10 33.92
C HIS A 33 -7.67 8.77 33.13
N LEU A 34 -7.40 8.84 31.82
CA LEU A 34 -7.16 7.64 31.01
C LEU A 34 -5.85 6.94 31.40
N GLU A 35 -4.76 7.69 31.58
CA GLU A 35 -3.46 7.16 32.01
C GLU A 35 -3.55 6.55 33.44
N ASP A 36 -4.25 7.22 34.35
CA ASP A 36 -4.49 6.75 35.70
C ASP A 36 -5.31 5.44 35.71
N HIS A 37 -6.35 5.36 34.87
CA HIS A 37 -7.17 4.16 34.72
C HIS A 37 -6.38 2.96 34.18
N LEU A 38 -5.48 3.21 33.23
CA LEU A 38 -4.64 2.18 32.62
C LEU A 38 -3.39 1.85 33.47
N GLY A 39 -3.05 2.69 34.45
CA GLY A 39 -1.86 2.54 35.28
C GLY A 39 -0.55 2.77 34.54
N VAL A 40 -0.60 3.41 33.36
CA VAL A 40 0.57 3.64 32.50
C VAL A 40 0.50 4.99 31.81
N GLN A 41 1.64 5.65 31.65
CA GLN A 41 1.73 6.88 30.87
C GLN A 41 1.71 6.56 29.38
N LEU A 42 0.81 7.21 28.65
CA LEU A 42 0.69 7.11 27.20
C LEU A 42 1.42 8.24 26.49
N LEU A 43 1.54 9.41 27.12
CA LEU A 43 2.19 10.59 26.56
C LEU A 43 3.39 11.02 27.40
N GLN A 44 4.49 11.30 26.71
CA GLN A 44 5.61 12.04 27.30
C GLN A 44 5.38 13.53 27.10
N ARG A 45 5.41 14.27 28.19
CA ARG A 45 5.25 15.74 28.19
C ARG A 45 6.62 16.39 28.24
N THR A 46 7.05 16.94 27.13
CA THR A 46 8.11 17.95 27.13
C THR A 46 7.46 19.33 27.02
N THR A 47 8.15 20.38 27.46
CA THR A 47 7.62 21.76 27.45
C THR A 47 7.32 22.30 26.05
N ARG A 48 7.65 21.56 24.99
CA ARG A 48 7.50 22.00 23.58
C ARG A 48 6.78 21.02 22.66
N ARG A 49 6.60 19.75 23.02
CA ARG A 49 5.96 18.75 22.14
C ARG A 49 5.30 17.64 22.95
N VAL A 50 4.22 17.09 22.39
CA VAL A 50 3.61 15.86 22.84
C VAL A 50 4.27 14.71 22.06
N SER A 51 4.76 13.68 22.75
CA SER A 51 5.25 12.46 22.10
C SER A 51 4.64 11.25 22.78
N LEU A 52 4.45 10.18 22.01
CA LEU A 52 3.95 8.91 22.52
C LEU A 52 5.05 8.20 23.34
N THR A 53 4.64 7.48 24.37
CA THR A 53 5.45 6.41 24.95
C THR A 53 5.30 5.14 24.11
N PRO A 54 6.16 4.11 24.25
CA PRO A 54 5.93 2.81 23.60
C PRO A 54 4.55 2.20 23.93
N ALA A 55 4.08 2.37 25.19
CA ALA A 55 2.74 1.96 25.60
C ALA A 55 1.66 2.83 24.95
N GLY A 56 1.92 4.14 24.78
CA GLY A 56 1.02 5.06 24.10
C GLY A 56 0.84 4.74 22.61
N ASP A 57 1.92 4.35 21.94
CA ASP A 57 1.90 3.96 20.53
C ASP A 57 1.06 2.70 20.32
N ALA A 58 1.36 1.63 21.06
CA ALA A 58 0.57 0.40 21.03
C ALA A 58 -0.91 0.61 21.40
N TYR A 59 -1.18 1.50 22.36
CA TYR A 59 -2.55 1.83 22.77
C TYR A 59 -3.27 2.66 21.71
N LEU A 60 -2.59 3.57 21.02
CA LEU A 60 -3.14 4.39 19.95
C LEU A 60 -3.68 3.54 18.79
N ASP A 61 -2.89 2.55 18.36
CA ASP A 61 -3.28 1.65 17.28
C ASP A 61 -4.57 0.90 17.62
N ARG A 62 -4.67 0.38 18.85
CA ARG A 62 -5.89 -0.29 19.32
C ARG A 62 -7.09 0.65 19.44
N VAL A 63 -6.89 1.85 20.00
CA VAL A 63 -7.94 2.86 20.14
C VAL A 63 -8.51 3.30 18.81
N ARG A 64 -7.67 3.48 17.80
CA ARG A 64 -8.10 3.83 16.46
C ARG A 64 -9.02 2.77 15.85
N GLY A 65 -8.69 1.49 16.01
CA GLY A 65 -9.55 0.39 15.58
C GLY A 65 -10.92 0.43 16.28
N ILE A 66 -10.93 0.57 17.61
CA ILE A 66 -12.18 0.65 18.41
C ILE A 66 -13.05 1.85 18.01
N LEU A 67 -12.44 3.01 17.78
CA LEU A 67 -13.18 4.21 17.37
C LEU A 67 -13.76 4.06 15.97
N SER A 68 -13.02 3.42 15.05
CA SER A 68 -13.53 3.11 13.70
C SER A 68 -14.73 2.14 13.76
N ASP A 69 -14.66 1.12 14.60
CA ASP A 69 -15.77 0.16 14.80
C ASP A 69 -17.00 0.86 15.40
N LEU A 70 -16.80 1.78 16.35
CA LEU A 70 -17.89 2.57 16.96
C LEU A 70 -18.54 3.48 15.92
N ASP A 71 -17.75 4.21 15.13
CA ASP A 71 -18.26 5.07 14.06
C ASP A 71 -19.02 4.23 13.02
N GLY A 72 -18.54 3.03 12.71
CA GLY A 72 -19.21 2.09 11.81
C GLY A 72 -20.55 1.57 12.34
N ALA A 73 -20.65 1.33 13.65
CA ALA A 73 -21.91 0.91 14.29
C ALA A 73 -22.94 2.06 14.28
N GLU A 74 -22.51 3.30 14.55
CA GLU A 74 -23.36 4.49 14.46
C GLU A 74 -23.83 4.74 13.01
N GLU A 75 -22.94 4.59 12.04
CA GLU A 75 -23.26 4.73 10.60
C GLU A 75 -24.24 3.65 10.13
N ALA A 76 -24.07 2.40 10.58
CA ALA A 76 -25.00 1.30 10.27
C ALA A 76 -26.40 1.55 10.83
N ALA A 77 -26.51 2.15 12.03
CA ALA A 77 -27.78 2.53 12.63
C ALA A 77 -28.45 3.72 11.91
N LEU A 78 -27.67 4.60 11.30
CA LEU A 78 -28.13 5.82 10.62
C LEU A 78 -28.25 5.67 9.09
N SER A 79 -27.91 4.50 8.53
CA SER A 79 -27.66 4.28 7.09
C SER A 79 -28.85 4.46 6.14
N HIS A 80 -30.02 4.87 6.62
CA HIS A 80 -31.19 5.11 5.76
C HIS A 80 -31.34 6.55 5.25
N ALA A 81 -30.47 7.51 5.61
CA ALA A 81 -30.68 8.91 5.28
C ALA A 81 -29.43 9.82 5.17
N ARG A 82 -28.21 9.36 5.30
CA ARG A 82 -27.03 10.25 5.30
C ARG A 82 -26.02 9.94 4.20
N GLU A 83 -25.55 11.00 3.56
CA GLU A 83 -24.44 10.99 2.63
C GLU A 83 -23.16 10.47 3.35
N MET A 84 -22.47 9.52 2.71
CA MET A 84 -21.27 8.87 3.23
C MET A 84 -20.18 9.91 3.53
N SER A 85 -19.62 9.89 4.74
CA SER A 85 -18.62 10.85 5.19
C SER A 85 -17.61 10.21 6.17
N GLY A 86 -16.51 10.91 6.47
CA GLY A 86 -15.50 10.48 7.41
C GLY A 86 -14.18 10.07 6.76
N SER A 87 -13.23 9.51 7.52
CA SER A 87 -11.90 9.14 7.06
C SER A 87 -11.80 7.64 6.83
N VAL A 88 -11.04 7.26 5.79
CA VAL A 88 -10.55 5.88 5.54
C VAL A 88 -9.03 5.93 5.61
N ARG A 89 -8.46 5.18 6.56
CA ARG A 89 -7.01 5.09 6.74
C ARG A 89 -6.48 3.87 6.01
N VAL A 90 -5.60 4.11 5.05
CA VAL A 90 -5.03 3.08 4.19
C VAL A 90 -3.53 3.02 4.41
N LEU A 91 -3.01 1.83 4.68
CA LEU A 91 -1.59 1.53 4.66
C LEU A 91 -1.27 0.73 3.40
N SER A 92 -0.16 1.02 2.75
CA SER A 92 0.21 0.34 1.52
C SER A 92 1.72 0.27 1.33
N LEU A 93 2.18 -0.74 0.62
CA LEU A 93 3.53 -0.70 0.05
C LEU A 93 3.64 0.47 -0.94
N PRO A 94 4.79 1.19 -0.99
CA PRO A 94 4.93 2.41 -1.80
C PRO A 94 4.50 2.26 -3.26
N GLY A 95 5.00 1.26 -3.99
CA GLY A 95 4.63 1.05 -5.40
C GLY A 95 3.13 0.79 -5.61
N MET A 96 2.46 0.11 -4.66
CA MET A 96 1.01 -0.11 -4.72
C MET A 96 0.25 1.19 -4.45
N ALA A 97 0.74 2.00 -3.52
CA ALA A 97 0.15 3.32 -3.25
C ALA A 97 0.12 4.17 -4.53
N THR A 98 1.23 4.20 -5.27
CA THR A 98 1.37 5.00 -6.50
C THR A 98 0.50 4.47 -7.64
N HIS A 99 0.56 3.16 -7.92
CA HIS A 99 -0.01 2.60 -9.14
C HIS A 99 -1.43 2.02 -8.99
N VAL A 100 -1.88 1.79 -7.76
CA VAL A 100 -3.20 1.19 -7.50
C VAL A 100 -4.09 2.11 -6.67
N VAL A 101 -3.60 2.59 -5.51
CA VAL A 101 -4.44 3.36 -4.59
C VAL A 101 -4.69 4.77 -5.09
N ALA A 102 -3.65 5.50 -5.49
CA ALA A 102 -3.79 6.90 -5.89
C ALA A 102 -4.74 7.11 -7.08
N PRO A 103 -4.70 6.31 -8.16
CA PRO A 103 -5.70 6.38 -9.23
C PRO A 103 -7.13 6.13 -8.73
N ALA A 104 -7.34 5.12 -7.88
CA ALA A 104 -8.64 4.80 -7.32
C ALA A 104 -9.18 5.92 -6.42
N VAL A 105 -8.32 6.57 -5.61
CA VAL A 105 -8.71 7.71 -4.77
C VAL A 105 -9.26 8.86 -5.60
N ALA A 106 -8.63 9.18 -6.73
CA ALA A 106 -9.05 10.29 -7.58
C ALA A 106 -10.49 10.09 -8.11
N GLU A 107 -10.85 8.87 -8.48
CA GLU A 107 -12.18 8.55 -8.96
C GLU A 107 -13.21 8.41 -7.82
N PHE A 108 -12.84 7.73 -6.74
CA PHE A 108 -13.70 7.55 -5.58
C PHE A 108 -14.16 8.88 -4.98
N ARG A 109 -13.27 9.85 -4.85
CA ARG A 109 -13.59 11.15 -4.30
C ARG A 109 -14.56 11.99 -5.14
N ARG A 110 -14.67 11.74 -6.45
CA ARG A 110 -15.71 12.38 -7.27
C ARG A 110 -17.10 11.90 -6.91
N GLN A 111 -17.22 10.64 -6.50
CA GLN A 111 -18.50 10.02 -6.11
C GLN A 111 -18.83 10.26 -4.62
N HIS A 112 -17.80 10.37 -3.77
CA HIS A 112 -17.90 10.50 -2.32
C HIS A 112 -17.07 11.68 -1.79
N PRO A 113 -17.44 12.95 -2.08
CA PRO A 113 -16.61 14.12 -1.80
C PRO A 113 -16.38 14.38 -0.30
N LYS A 114 -17.25 13.87 0.58
CA LYS A 114 -17.15 14.00 2.04
C LYS A 114 -16.31 12.91 2.70
N VAL A 115 -15.85 11.91 1.93
CA VAL A 115 -14.92 10.91 2.43
C VAL A 115 -13.49 11.39 2.21
N THR A 116 -12.67 11.33 3.26
CA THR A 116 -11.24 11.60 3.21
C THR A 116 -10.46 10.29 3.23
N ILE A 117 -9.36 10.22 2.47
CA ILE A 117 -8.45 9.08 2.46
C ILE A 117 -7.13 9.53 3.08
N ASP A 118 -6.72 8.90 4.19
CA ASP A 118 -5.38 9.04 4.78
C ASP A 118 -4.53 7.86 4.32
N LEU A 119 -3.68 8.08 3.31
CA LEU A 119 -2.81 7.07 2.73
C LEU A 119 -1.42 7.18 3.33
N ARG A 120 -0.95 6.09 3.92
CA ARG A 120 0.42 5.95 4.43
C ARG A 120 1.15 4.87 3.64
N CYS A 121 2.43 5.08 3.42
CA CYS A 121 3.29 4.16 2.71
C CYS A 121 4.38 3.65 3.64
N ASP A 122 4.50 2.33 3.74
CA ASP A 122 5.56 1.70 4.53
C ASP A 122 5.97 0.38 3.87
N VAL A 123 7.25 0.10 3.80
CA VAL A 123 7.79 -1.18 3.34
C VAL A 123 7.56 -2.30 4.36
N LEU A 124 7.31 -1.96 5.62
CA LEU A 124 6.95 -2.84 6.72
C LEU A 124 5.43 -2.84 7.01
N ALA A 125 4.62 -2.55 6.01
CA ALA A 125 3.16 -2.44 6.16
C ALA A 125 2.52 -3.66 6.84
N SER A 126 3.08 -4.87 6.68
CA SER A 126 2.63 -6.10 7.34
C SER A 126 2.67 -6.05 8.87
N HIS A 127 3.57 -5.24 9.44
CA HIS A 127 3.76 -5.12 10.89
C HIS A 127 2.81 -4.13 11.56
N HIS A 128 2.08 -3.33 10.78
CA HIS A 128 1.25 -2.22 11.29
C HIS A 128 -0.23 -2.30 10.89
N ILE A 129 -0.73 -3.50 10.54
CA ILE A 129 -2.09 -3.72 10.03
C ILE A 129 -3.17 -3.17 10.99
N GLU A 130 -2.99 -3.35 12.30
CA GLU A 130 -4.01 -3.02 13.31
C GLU A 130 -4.30 -1.51 13.44
N GLY A 131 -3.36 -0.67 13.01
CA GLY A 131 -3.51 0.79 13.04
C GLY A 131 -4.35 1.38 11.91
N TYR A 132 -4.77 0.56 10.92
CA TYR A 132 -5.39 1.02 9.68
C TYR A 132 -6.71 0.31 9.39
N ASP A 133 -7.56 0.97 8.61
CA ASP A 133 -8.84 0.41 8.18
C ASP A 133 -8.64 -0.62 7.06
N LEU A 134 -7.67 -0.36 6.18
CA LEU A 134 -7.24 -1.24 5.09
C LEU A 134 -5.71 -1.22 4.97
N THR A 135 -5.11 -2.40 4.87
CA THR A 135 -3.68 -2.54 4.54
C THR A 135 -3.53 -3.31 3.24
N LEU A 136 -2.81 -2.76 2.26
CA LEU A 136 -2.58 -3.39 0.97
C LEU A 136 -1.20 -4.03 0.93
N LEU A 137 -1.20 -5.34 0.72
CA LEU A 137 -0.03 -6.22 0.69
C LEU A 137 -0.09 -7.14 -0.53
N THR A 138 0.95 -7.95 -0.72
CA THR A 138 0.90 -9.12 -1.62
C THR A 138 0.59 -10.38 -0.81
N ASP A 139 0.08 -11.41 -1.48
CA ASP A 139 -0.16 -12.74 -0.90
C ASP A 139 1.12 -13.49 -0.52
N GLN A 140 2.28 -12.94 -0.86
CA GLN A 140 3.60 -13.48 -0.49
C GLN A 140 4.04 -13.09 0.93
N VAL A 141 3.41 -12.07 1.50
CA VAL A 141 3.70 -11.60 2.86
C VAL A 141 3.04 -12.51 3.87
N PRO A 142 3.79 -13.06 4.87
CA PRO A 142 3.20 -13.84 5.94
C PRO A 142 2.18 -13.02 6.74
N LEU A 143 0.98 -13.55 6.92
CA LEU A 143 -0.08 -12.93 7.70
C LEU A 143 -0.39 -13.76 8.95
N HIS A 144 -0.88 -13.08 10.00
CA HIS A 144 -1.43 -13.75 11.16
C HIS A 144 -2.70 -14.53 10.78
N ALA A 145 -2.93 -15.67 11.48
CA ALA A 145 -4.04 -16.57 11.17
C ALA A 145 -5.44 -15.92 11.22
N ASP A 146 -5.60 -14.88 12.02
CA ASP A 146 -6.87 -14.17 12.23
C ASP A 146 -7.07 -13.00 11.23
N ALA A 147 -6.11 -12.76 10.34
CA ALA A 147 -6.20 -11.68 9.37
C ALA A 147 -7.34 -11.93 8.37
N VAL A 148 -8.18 -10.93 8.20
CA VAL A 148 -9.23 -10.97 7.20
C VAL A 148 -8.70 -10.41 5.90
N VAL A 149 -8.79 -11.23 4.86
CA VAL A 149 -8.18 -10.94 3.56
C VAL A 149 -9.24 -10.87 2.47
N ARG A 150 -9.12 -9.87 1.59
CA ARG A 150 -9.86 -9.78 0.34
C ARG A 150 -8.89 -9.65 -0.83
N ARG A 151 -9.02 -10.50 -1.83
CA ARG A 151 -8.25 -10.38 -3.07
C ARG A 151 -8.69 -9.10 -3.81
N VAL A 152 -7.70 -8.32 -4.24
CA VAL A 152 -7.91 -7.10 -5.02
C VAL A 152 -7.71 -7.41 -6.50
N VAL A 153 -6.51 -7.87 -6.87
CA VAL A 153 -6.16 -8.23 -8.24
C VAL A 153 -4.97 -9.17 -8.27
N GLN A 154 -4.98 -10.11 -9.21
CA GLN A 154 -3.80 -10.94 -9.51
C GLN A 154 -2.99 -10.29 -10.62
N THR A 155 -1.67 -10.32 -10.51
CA THR A 155 -0.75 -9.76 -11.51
C THR A 155 0.51 -10.59 -11.66
N THR A 156 1.27 -10.27 -12.70
CA THR A 156 2.59 -10.85 -12.96
C THR A 156 3.63 -9.76 -13.10
N THR A 157 4.87 -10.09 -12.83
CA THR A 157 6.01 -9.22 -13.15
C THR A 157 6.76 -9.78 -14.36
N ILE A 158 7.06 -8.91 -15.30
CA ILE A 158 7.83 -9.19 -16.51
C ILE A 158 9.19 -8.52 -16.41
N LEU A 159 10.16 -9.08 -17.11
CA LEU A 159 11.49 -8.51 -17.20
C LEU A 159 11.51 -7.39 -18.22
N CYS A 160 12.03 -6.24 -17.82
CA CYS A 160 12.10 -5.04 -18.64
C CYS A 160 13.48 -4.40 -18.57
N ALA A 161 13.87 -3.75 -19.66
CA ALA A 161 15.01 -2.87 -19.74
C ALA A 161 14.68 -1.66 -20.62
N SER A 162 15.48 -0.59 -20.54
CA SER A 162 15.37 0.49 -21.52
C SER A 162 15.92 0.05 -22.88
N PRO A 163 15.39 0.58 -24.00
CA PRO A 163 15.96 0.30 -25.32
C PRO A 163 17.44 0.66 -25.43
N ASP A 164 17.88 1.69 -24.71
CA ASP A 164 19.27 2.10 -24.67
C ASP A 164 20.18 1.03 -24.02
N TYR A 165 19.73 0.44 -22.92
CA TYR A 165 20.45 -0.67 -22.28
C TYR A 165 20.58 -1.87 -23.24
N VAL A 166 19.45 -2.30 -23.85
CA VAL A 166 19.45 -3.43 -24.78
C VAL A 166 20.35 -3.19 -25.99
N ARG A 167 20.35 -1.96 -26.53
CA ARG A 167 21.24 -1.59 -27.64
C ARG A 167 22.73 -1.69 -27.27
N ARG A 168 23.09 -1.36 -26.03
CA ARG A 168 24.51 -1.40 -25.57
C ARG A 168 24.99 -2.80 -25.16
N HIS A 169 24.09 -3.61 -24.59
CA HIS A 169 24.47 -4.87 -23.93
C HIS A 169 23.91 -6.11 -24.62
N GLY A 170 23.06 -5.94 -25.64
CA GLY A 170 22.33 -7.04 -26.25
C GLY A 170 21.04 -7.38 -25.47
N GLU A 171 20.25 -8.25 -26.07
CA GLU A 171 19.04 -8.79 -25.46
C GLU A 171 19.29 -10.20 -24.95
N PRO A 172 19.00 -10.51 -23.66
CA PRO A 172 19.11 -11.87 -23.17
C PRO A 172 18.07 -12.76 -23.88
N ARG A 173 18.48 -13.94 -24.33
CA ARG A 173 17.67 -14.91 -25.08
C ARG A 173 17.21 -16.07 -24.22
N THR A 174 17.99 -16.40 -23.20
CA THR A 174 17.73 -17.47 -22.24
C THR A 174 17.82 -16.94 -20.82
N PRO A 175 17.14 -17.56 -19.86
CA PRO A 175 17.28 -17.20 -18.44
C PRO A 175 18.72 -17.12 -17.95
N GLN A 176 19.59 -18.00 -18.46
CA GLN A 176 21.01 -18.09 -18.09
C GLN A 176 21.80 -16.85 -18.51
N ASP A 177 21.41 -16.20 -19.60
CA ASP A 177 22.10 -15.00 -20.11
C ASP A 177 22.02 -13.84 -19.11
N LEU A 178 21.02 -13.87 -18.17
CA LEU A 178 20.90 -12.85 -17.11
C LEU A 178 22.16 -12.77 -16.21
N ARG A 179 23.01 -13.78 -16.20
CA ARG A 179 24.27 -13.75 -15.44
C ARG A 179 25.24 -12.71 -15.99
N ASP A 180 25.14 -12.42 -17.29
CA ASP A 180 26.01 -11.49 -18.00
C ASP A 180 25.41 -10.09 -18.11
N HIS A 181 24.19 -9.92 -17.54
CA HIS A 181 23.49 -8.65 -17.53
C HIS A 181 23.46 -7.98 -16.14
N ALA A 182 23.46 -6.66 -16.14
CA ALA A 182 23.23 -5.87 -14.96
C ALA A 182 21.76 -6.01 -14.49
N LEU A 183 21.54 -6.54 -13.30
CA LEU A 183 20.22 -6.71 -12.72
C LEU A 183 19.94 -5.70 -11.60
N ILE A 184 18.76 -5.13 -11.63
CA ILE A 184 18.26 -4.21 -10.60
C ILE A 184 17.12 -4.93 -9.89
N ARG A 185 17.22 -5.09 -8.56
CA ARG A 185 16.25 -5.86 -7.77
C ARG A 185 15.53 -5.03 -6.73
N LEU A 186 14.21 -5.19 -6.69
CA LEU A 186 13.41 -4.81 -5.54
C LEU A 186 13.66 -5.82 -4.42
N SER A 187 13.94 -5.32 -3.22
CA SER A 187 14.15 -6.12 -2.01
C SER A 187 13.23 -5.60 -0.91
N LEU A 188 12.20 -6.36 -0.59
CA LEU A 188 11.30 -6.04 0.51
C LEU A 188 11.61 -6.93 1.71
N PRO A 189 11.49 -6.44 2.95
CA PRO A 189 11.89 -7.17 4.16
C PRO A 189 11.22 -8.55 4.30
N ASP A 190 9.93 -8.63 3.96
CA ASP A 190 9.12 -9.84 4.13
C ASP A 190 9.12 -10.75 2.89
N ILE A 191 9.76 -10.32 1.80
CA ILE A 191 9.85 -11.08 0.54
C ILE A 191 11.28 -11.52 0.35
N GLY A 192 11.51 -12.83 0.35
CA GLY A 192 12.85 -13.40 0.24
C GLY A 192 13.59 -12.96 -1.03
N THR A 193 14.87 -12.63 -0.86
CA THR A 193 15.78 -12.25 -1.97
C THR A 193 16.51 -13.44 -2.60
N GLY A 194 15.99 -14.65 -2.40
CA GLY A 194 16.57 -15.89 -2.83
C GLY A 194 17.00 -15.95 -4.31
N ARG A 195 17.13 -17.14 -4.84
CA ARG A 195 17.42 -17.35 -6.26
C ARG A 195 16.37 -16.68 -7.13
N PHE A 196 16.77 -16.12 -8.25
CA PHE A 196 15.86 -15.52 -9.20
C PHE A 196 15.19 -16.65 -9.99
N THR A 197 13.92 -16.90 -9.70
CA THR A 197 13.12 -17.93 -10.37
C THR A 197 12.34 -17.27 -11.50
N LEU A 198 12.41 -17.85 -12.69
CA LEU A 198 11.63 -17.45 -13.84
C LEU A 198 10.63 -18.55 -14.19
N ILE A 199 9.42 -18.16 -14.52
CA ILE A 199 8.30 -19.05 -14.86
C ILE A 199 8.00 -18.89 -16.35
N ASP A 200 7.96 -20.00 -17.07
CA ASP A 200 7.57 -20.01 -18.50
C ASP A 200 6.06 -19.96 -18.63
N GLU A 201 5.52 -18.90 -19.22
CA GLU A 201 4.05 -18.74 -19.40
C GLU A 201 3.46 -19.71 -20.43
N THR A 202 4.29 -20.33 -21.29
CA THR A 202 3.83 -21.25 -22.33
C THR A 202 3.85 -22.72 -21.91
N GLN A 203 4.56 -23.04 -20.84
CA GLN A 203 4.72 -24.39 -20.34
C GLN A 203 4.41 -24.45 -18.85
N GLU A 204 3.23 -24.97 -18.50
CA GLU A 204 2.78 -25.06 -17.11
C GLU A 204 3.78 -25.85 -16.26
N GLY A 205 4.19 -25.28 -15.13
CA GLY A 205 5.14 -25.88 -14.19
C GLY A 205 6.61 -25.78 -14.60
N ARG A 206 6.94 -25.19 -15.74
CA ARG A 206 8.34 -24.96 -16.11
C ARG A 206 8.88 -23.72 -15.43
N GLU A 207 9.82 -23.95 -14.51
CA GLU A 207 10.54 -22.90 -13.80
C GLU A 207 12.04 -23.07 -13.99
N GLU A 208 12.75 -21.96 -14.10
CA GLU A 208 14.21 -21.93 -14.15
C GLU A 208 14.76 -21.02 -13.07
N GLN A 209 15.74 -21.53 -12.33
CA GLN A 209 16.43 -20.78 -11.28
C GLN A 209 17.79 -20.28 -11.82
N VAL A 210 17.98 -18.99 -11.75
CA VAL A 210 19.20 -18.33 -12.16
C VAL A 210 19.87 -17.68 -10.95
N SER A 211 21.15 -18.01 -10.73
CA SER A 211 21.97 -17.30 -9.75
C SER A 211 22.48 -16.02 -10.39
N VAL A 212 22.09 -14.89 -9.85
CA VAL A 212 22.47 -13.57 -10.37
C VAL A 212 23.01 -12.70 -9.24
N SER A 213 23.91 -11.79 -9.59
CA SER A 213 24.44 -10.76 -8.68
C SER A 213 23.87 -9.40 -9.09
N PRO A 214 22.88 -8.86 -8.34
CA PRO A 214 22.32 -7.56 -8.67
C PRO A 214 23.39 -6.46 -8.57
N VAL A 215 23.37 -5.52 -9.54
CA VAL A 215 24.20 -4.30 -9.47
C VAL A 215 23.58 -3.24 -8.57
N LEU A 216 22.27 -3.33 -8.36
CA LEU A 216 21.50 -2.48 -7.44
C LEU A 216 20.42 -3.31 -6.76
N THR A 217 20.32 -3.15 -5.46
CA THR A 217 19.20 -3.64 -4.65
C THR A 217 18.56 -2.44 -3.95
N CYS A 218 17.25 -2.29 -4.06
CA CYS A 218 16.52 -1.18 -3.48
C CYS A 218 15.17 -1.68 -2.93
N ASN A 219 14.71 -1.11 -1.84
CA ASN A 219 13.41 -1.42 -1.22
C ASN A 219 12.27 -0.50 -1.71
N GLU A 220 12.55 0.34 -2.70
CA GLU A 220 11.60 1.30 -3.24
C GLU A 220 11.39 1.04 -4.75
N HIS A 221 10.15 0.73 -5.13
CA HIS A 221 9.81 0.31 -6.49
C HIS A 221 10.05 1.40 -7.55
N GLU A 222 9.74 2.67 -7.23
CA GLU A 222 9.91 3.78 -8.19
C GLU A 222 11.39 4.03 -8.48
N ALA A 223 12.27 3.85 -7.49
CA ALA A 223 13.72 3.94 -7.68
C ALA A 223 14.22 2.82 -8.61
N VAL A 224 13.74 1.58 -8.43
CA VAL A 224 14.04 0.46 -9.32
C VAL A 224 13.58 0.76 -10.75
N LEU A 225 12.34 1.21 -10.91
CA LEU A 225 11.78 1.58 -12.21
C LEU A 225 12.58 2.71 -12.87
N ARG A 226 12.91 3.75 -12.11
CA ARG A 226 13.70 4.88 -12.63
C ARG A 226 15.08 4.45 -13.09
N CYS A 227 15.80 3.66 -12.32
CA CYS A 227 17.10 3.13 -12.71
C CYS A 227 17.02 2.29 -14.00
N THR A 228 15.93 1.53 -14.17
CA THR A 228 15.71 0.74 -15.40
C THR A 228 15.49 1.64 -16.61
N LEU A 229 14.69 2.69 -16.47
CA LEU A 229 14.44 3.69 -17.52
C LEU A 229 15.71 4.44 -17.93
N GLU A 230 16.59 4.75 -16.98
CA GLU A 230 17.91 5.38 -17.23
C GLU A 230 18.96 4.41 -17.79
N GLY A 231 18.59 3.14 -18.03
CA GLY A 231 19.48 2.17 -18.66
C GLY A 231 20.54 1.58 -17.75
N ALA A 232 20.31 1.53 -16.45
CA ALA A 232 21.23 0.92 -15.49
C ALA A 232 21.21 -0.62 -15.52
N GLY A 233 20.15 -1.24 -16.07
CA GLY A 233 20.04 -2.69 -16.11
C GLY A 233 18.63 -3.20 -16.43
N ILE A 234 18.46 -4.50 -16.21
CA ILE A 234 17.18 -5.23 -16.32
C ILE A 234 16.53 -5.31 -14.94
N SER A 235 15.24 -5.06 -14.84
CA SER A 235 14.45 -5.28 -13.63
C SER A 235 13.15 -6.02 -13.92
N SER A 236 12.54 -6.61 -12.88
CA SER A 236 11.17 -7.11 -12.93
C SER A 236 10.19 -5.98 -12.62
N GLN A 237 9.15 -5.84 -13.46
CA GLN A 237 8.14 -4.81 -13.33
C GLN A 237 6.74 -5.43 -13.40
N PRO A 238 5.79 -5.03 -12.53
CA PRO A 238 4.40 -5.42 -12.70
C PRO A 238 3.88 -5.01 -14.07
N VAL A 239 3.13 -5.90 -14.71
CA VAL A 239 2.62 -5.66 -16.09
C VAL A 239 1.87 -4.33 -16.19
N GLN A 240 1.11 -3.94 -15.17
CA GLN A 240 0.35 -2.69 -15.16
C GLN A 240 1.24 -1.45 -15.20
N VAL A 241 2.38 -1.53 -14.52
CA VAL A 241 3.40 -0.46 -14.51
C VAL A 241 4.16 -0.43 -15.82
N ALA A 242 4.54 -1.60 -16.32
CA ALA A 242 5.32 -1.72 -17.56
C ALA A 242 4.50 -1.36 -18.81
N ALA A 243 3.21 -1.75 -18.90
CA ALA A 243 2.43 -1.65 -20.11
C ALA A 243 2.36 -0.25 -20.75
N PRO A 244 2.14 0.86 -20.02
CA PRO A 244 2.19 2.19 -20.64
C PRO A 244 3.58 2.56 -21.13
N LEU A 245 4.64 2.13 -20.44
CA LEU A 245 6.02 2.42 -20.79
C LEU A 245 6.51 1.59 -21.98
N LEU A 246 6.04 0.35 -22.09
CA LEU A 246 6.27 -0.50 -23.27
C LEU A 246 5.61 0.12 -24.52
N ARG A 247 4.34 0.56 -24.40
CA ARG A 247 3.62 1.21 -25.51
C ARG A 247 4.27 2.52 -25.97
N SER A 248 4.83 3.29 -25.04
CA SER A 248 5.52 4.55 -25.35
C SER A 248 6.99 4.35 -25.75
N GLY A 249 7.50 3.12 -25.72
CA GLY A 249 8.87 2.79 -26.11
C GLY A 249 9.95 3.19 -25.10
N TYR A 250 9.57 3.56 -23.87
CA TYR A 250 10.53 3.84 -22.79
C TYR A 250 11.11 2.55 -22.18
N LEU A 251 10.33 1.47 -22.21
CA LEU A 251 10.78 0.14 -21.82
C LEU A 251 10.62 -0.84 -22.99
N GLN A 252 11.40 -1.91 -22.93
CA GLN A 252 11.30 -3.09 -23.77
C GLN A 252 11.20 -4.30 -22.86
N ARG A 253 10.22 -5.21 -23.12
CA ARG A 253 10.18 -6.52 -22.47
C ARG A 253 11.34 -7.37 -23.00
N VAL A 254 12.03 -8.06 -22.11
CA VAL A 254 13.08 -9.00 -22.44
C VAL A 254 12.73 -10.39 -21.93
N LEU A 255 13.30 -11.43 -22.52
CA LEU A 255 13.07 -12.84 -22.17
C LEU A 255 11.59 -13.29 -22.24
N GLU A 256 10.81 -12.81 -23.20
CA GLU A 256 9.52 -13.41 -23.45
C GLU A 256 9.70 -14.87 -23.92
N PRO A 257 8.91 -15.86 -23.44
CA PRO A 257 7.69 -15.73 -22.60
C PRO A 257 7.89 -15.82 -21.07
N TRP A 258 9.10 -15.65 -20.58
CA TRP A 258 9.38 -15.78 -19.15
C TRP A 258 8.83 -14.60 -18.34
N ILE A 259 8.27 -14.93 -17.16
CA ILE A 259 7.87 -13.96 -16.15
C ILE A 259 8.71 -14.19 -14.89
N ALA A 260 8.91 -13.11 -14.11
CA ALA A 260 9.69 -13.21 -12.89
C ALA A 260 8.86 -13.69 -11.70
N GLU A 261 7.55 -13.37 -11.68
CA GLU A 261 6.72 -13.64 -10.51
C GLU A 261 5.24 -13.53 -10.84
N ARG A 262 4.41 -14.29 -10.10
CA ARG A 262 2.96 -14.07 -10.00
C ARG A 262 2.61 -13.79 -8.56
N PHE A 263 1.80 -12.77 -8.32
CA PHE A 263 1.30 -12.48 -6.99
C PHE A 263 -0.11 -11.90 -7.04
N THR A 264 -0.80 -11.99 -5.92
CA THR A 264 -2.10 -11.37 -5.74
C THR A 264 -1.96 -10.17 -4.82
N LEU A 265 -2.41 -9.01 -5.27
CA LEU A 265 -2.62 -7.87 -4.39
C LEU A 265 -3.82 -8.18 -3.50
N ILE A 266 -3.64 -8.06 -2.20
CA ILE A 266 -4.64 -8.33 -1.18
C ILE A 266 -4.88 -7.08 -0.31
N ALA A 267 -6.12 -6.89 0.10
CA ALA A 267 -6.49 -5.97 1.16
C ALA A 267 -6.68 -6.75 2.45
N VAL A 268 -5.99 -6.34 3.49
CA VAL A 268 -6.05 -6.92 4.84
C VAL A 268 -6.72 -5.93 5.77
N PHE A 269 -7.59 -6.41 6.64
CA PHE A 269 -8.31 -5.59 7.63
C PHE A 269 -8.61 -6.39 8.90
N ALA A 270 -8.77 -5.69 10.04
CA ALA A 270 -8.80 -6.33 11.35
C ALA A 270 -10.09 -7.12 11.65
N SER A 271 -11.24 -6.78 11.07
CA SER A 271 -12.51 -7.46 11.36
C SER A 271 -13.52 -7.33 10.22
N ARG A 272 -14.35 -8.37 10.05
CA ARG A 272 -15.51 -8.36 9.12
C ARG A 272 -16.81 -7.89 9.76
N ARG A 273 -16.90 -7.90 11.09
CA ARG A 273 -18.18 -7.84 11.78
C ARG A 273 -18.88 -6.47 11.70
N TYR A 274 -18.10 -5.39 11.64
CA TYR A 274 -18.60 -4.01 11.64
C TYR A 274 -17.78 -3.10 10.72
N MET A 275 -17.59 -3.49 9.44
CA MET A 275 -16.89 -2.64 8.49
C MET A 275 -17.78 -1.45 8.12
N PRO A 276 -17.37 -0.20 8.42
CA PRO A 276 -18.10 1.01 8.03
C PRO A 276 -18.38 1.07 6.53
N ALA A 277 -19.53 1.64 6.16
CA ALA A 277 -19.97 1.72 4.76
C ALA A 277 -18.93 2.40 3.85
N ARG A 278 -18.26 3.46 4.33
CA ARG A 278 -17.20 4.17 3.59
C ARG A 278 -15.98 3.31 3.30
N ILE A 279 -15.58 2.43 4.23
CA ILE A 279 -14.44 1.52 4.06
C ILE A 279 -14.80 0.45 3.02
N ARG A 280 -16.01 -0.14 3.16
CA ARG A 280 -16.51 -1.13 2.21
C ARG A 280 -16.61 -0.55 0.79
N ALA A 281 -17.20 0.63 0.65
CA ALA A 281 -17.34 1.31 -0.63
C ALA A 281 -16.00 1.61 -1.27
N PHE A 282 -15.02 2.09 -0.48
CA PHE A 282 -13.67 2.34 -1.00
C PHE A 282 -12.98 1.03 -1.43
N LEU A 283 -13.09 -0.04 -0.64
CA LEU A 283 -12.52 -1.35 -0.97
C LEU A 283 -13.16 -1.94 -2.25
N ASP A 284 -14.49 -1.85 -2.41
CA ASP A 284 -15.20 -2.30 -3.59
C ASP A 284 -14.76 -1.51 -4.83
N HIS A 285 -14.62 -0.19 -4.69
CA HIS A 285 -14.12 0.69 -5.74
C HIS A 285 -12.67 0.37 -6.12
N LEU A 286 -11.79 0.14 -5.13
CA LEU A 286 -10.40 -0.23 -5.36
C LEU A 286 -10.29 -1.54 -6.15
N VAL A 287 -11.07 -2.56 -5.80
CA VAL A 287 -11.12 -3.84 -6.52
C VAL A 287 -11.56 -3.63 -7.97
N LEU A 288 -12.59 -2.80 -8.19
CA LEU A 288 -13.09 -2.48 -9.53
C LEU A 288 -12.02 -1.78 -10.38
N CYS A 289 -11.39 -0.73 -9.85
CA CYS A 289 -10.34 0.03 -10.55
C CYS A 289 -9.12 -0.84 -10.85
N ALA A 290 -8.67 -1.65 -9.89
CA ALA A 290 -7.54 -2.56 -10.09
C ALA A 290 -7.84 -3.60 -11.18
N GLY A 291 -9.06 -4.15 -11.21
CA GLY A 291 -9.50 -5.08 -12.26
C GLY A 291 -9.56 -4.43 -13.65
N GLN A 292 -10.01 -3.17 -13.73
CA GLN A 292 -10.05 -2.43 -15.01
C GLN A 292 -8.66 -2.10 -15.55
N ALA A 293 -7.70 -1.83 -14.68
CA ALA A 293 -6.30 -1.61 -15.07
C ALA A 293 -5.64 -2.87 -15.68
N MET A 294 -6.20 -4.05 -15.41
CA MET A 294 -5.77 -5.35 -15.97
C MET A 294 -6.39 -5.67 -17.34
N SER A 295 -7.53 -5.07 -17.66
CA SER A 295 -8.16 -5.30 -18.96
C SER A 295 -7.38 -4.57 -20.05
N PRO A 296 -7.15 -5.19 -21.22
CA PRO A 296 -6.54 -4.48 -22.34
C PRO A 296 -7.36 -3.22 -22.64
N PRO A 297 -6.74 -2.09 -22.97
CA PRO A 297 -7.43 -0.82 -23.13
C PRO A 297 -8.43 -0.93 -24.27
N THR A 298 -9.71 -1.07 -23.93
CA THR A 298 -10.78 -0.66 -24.81
C THR A 298 -10.61 0.85 -25.00
N GLU A 299 -10.50 1.32 -26.24
CA GLU A 299 -10.31 2.69 -26.71
C GLU A 299 -11.01 3.77 -25.86
N ARG A 300 -10.42 4.17 -24.75
CA ARG A 300 -10.87 5.33 -23.98
C ARG A 300 -9.64 6.17 -23.63
N HIS A 301 -9.38 7.11 -24.46
CA HIS A 301 -8.76 8.43 -24.32
C HIS A 301 -7.95 8.78 -25.59
N ARG A 302 -8.66 9.07 -26.67
CA ARG A 302 -8.13 10.05 -27.62
C ARG A 302 -8.26 11.40 -26.94
N LEU A 303 -7.16 11.96 -26.48
CA LEU A 303 -7.08 13.39 -26.19
C LEU A 303 -7.42 14.12 -27.51
N PRO A 304 -8.30 15.11 -27.50
CA PRO A 304 -8.46 15.97 -28.66
C PRO A 304 -7.15 16.70 -28.94
N ARG A 305 -6.79 16.83 -30.20
CA ARG A 305 -5.62 17.57 -30.71
C ARG A 305 -5.75 19.04 -30.39
#